data_348b13a7bea1a3d8b059c1d340beac52
#
_entry.id   348b13a7bea1a3d8b059c1d340beac52
#
_cell.length_a   1.000
_cell.length_b   1.000
_cell.length_c   1.000
_cell.angle_alpha   90.00
_cell.angle_beta   90.00
_cell.angle_gamma   90.00
#
_symmetry.space_group_name_H-M   'P 1'
#
loop_
_entity.id
_entity.type
_entity.pdbx_description
1 polymer ?
#
loop_
_entity_poly.entity_id
_entity_poly.type
_entity_poly.pdbx_seq_one_letter_code
_entity_poly.pdbx_strand_id
1 'polypeptide(L)'
;EEVPVLFVSATIAISKKVHLPALLGYQEQQIYRVPITVKQHQELLVPIDFPDVVSLSSVEYAGEICQLIDELLPLRKPIFLLFTSKELLLETSNALKFPHLAQYRNGDAANIKRRFDRGESSILLGTGSFWEGVDFSQQKEVIQIITRLPFDNPKDYMVQKLNTQLREQGKNPFYDYSLPV
;
A
#
# COMPACT_ATOMS: atom_id res chain seq x y z
N GLU A 1 20.83 -33.85 5.13
CA GLU A 1 19.34 -33.99 5.08
C GLU A 1 18.78 -32.75 4.48
N GLU A 2 18.04 -32.88 3.34
CA GLU A 2 17.33 -31.74 2.75
C GLU A 2 16.05 -31.49 3.58
N VAL A 3 15.94 -30.29 4.12
CA VAL A 3 14.73 -29.85 4.84
C VAL A 3 13.76 -29.27 3.84
N PRO A 4 12.53 -29.81 3.71
CA PRO A 4 11.53 -29.24 2.84
C PRO A 4 11.13 -27.84 3.32
N VAL A 5 11.09 -26.85 2.41
CA VAL A 5 10.73 -25.48 2.70
C VAL A 5 9.44 -25.12 1.98
N LEU A 6 8.47 -24.59 2.70
CA LEU A 6 7.20 -24.11 2.15
C LEU A 6 7.14 -22.57 2.26
N PHE A 7 7.03 -21.90 1.12
CA PHE A 7 6.76 -20.47 1.05
C PHE A 7 5.26 -20.25 0.83
N VAL A 8 4.63 -19.50 1.72
CA VAL A 8 3.21 -19.13 1.61
C VAL A 8 3.08 -17.64 1.65
N SER A 9 2.57 -17.06 0.57
CA SER A 9 2.30 -15.62 0.46
C SER A 9 1.26 -15.38 -0.62
N ALA A 10 0.48 -14.32 -0.49
CA ALA A 10 -0.44 -13.86 -1.53
C ALA A 10 0.30 -13.31 -2.76
N THR A 11 1.56 -12.87 -2.60
CA THR A 11 2.39 -12.21 -3.61
C THR A 11 3.78 -12.83 -3.71
N ILE A 12 3.84 -14.14 -4.02
CA ILE A 12 5.12 -14.85 -4.18
C ILE A 12 5.85 -14.46 -5.46
N ALA A 13 5.12 -14.09 -6.50
CA ALA A 13 5.67 -13.73 -7.81
C ALA A 13 5.61 -12.22 -8.03
N ILE A 14 6.76 -11.58 -8.16
CA ILE A 14 6.91 -10.17 -8.52
C ILE A 14 6.63 -9.97 -10.01
N SER A 15 7.01 -10.94 -10.83
CA SER A 15 6.74 -10.96 -12.27
C SER A 15 6.72 -12.41 -12.80
N LYS A 16 6.45 -12.60 -14.08
CA LYS A 16 6.53 -13.94 -14.71
C LYS A 16 7.93 -14.57 -14.59
N LYS A 17 8.97 -13.75 -14.41
CA LYS A 17 10.39 -14.19 -14.39
C LYS A 17 11.04 -14.07 -13.03
N VAL A 18 10.48 -13.23 -12.12
CA VAL A 18 11.09 -12.95 -10.83
C VAL A 18 10.10 -13.34 -9.73
N HIS A 19 10.49 -14.26 -8.89
CA HIS A 19 9.71 -14.73 -7.75
C HIS A 19 10.62 -14.97 -6.53
N LEU A 20 10.06 -14.83 -5.36
CA LEU A 20 10.79 -14.91 -4.09
C LEU A 20 11.69 -16.15 -3.95
N PRO A 21 11.24 -17.39 -4.28
CA PRO A 21 12.12 -18.57 -4.19
C PRO A 21 13.37 -18.47 -5.05
N ALA A 22 13.30 -17.90 -6.25
CA ALA A 22 14.47 -17.71 -7.11
C ALA A 22 15.45 -16.68 -6.54
N LEU A 23 14.95 -15.61 -5.90
CA LEU A 23 15.78 -14.64 -5.19
C LEU A 23 16.52 -15.25 -4.00
N LEU A 24 15.95 -16.30 -3.40
CA LEU A 24 16.56 -17.06 -2.30
C LEU A 24 17.46 -18.21 -2.78
N GLY A 25 17.70 -18.32 -4.09
CA GLY A 25 18.62 -19.29 -4.69
C GLY A 25 18.03 -20.65 -5.03
N TYR A 26 16.69 -20.82 -4.93
CA TYR A 26 16.04 -22.06 -5.35
C TYR A 26 15.96 -22.12 -6.88
N GLN A 27 16.22 -23.32 -7.43
CA GLN A 27 16.11 -23.54 -8.87
C GLN A 27 14.65 -23.73 -9.28
N GLU A 28 14.29 -23.36 -10.53
CA GLU A 28 12.91 -23.41 -11.03
C GLU A 28 12.28 -24.81 -10.93
N GLN A 29 13.04 -25.87 -11.16
CA GLN A 29 12.56 -27.24 -11.04
C GLN A 29 12.18 -27.68 -9.61
N GLN A 30 12.57 -26.91 -8.59
CA GLN A 30 12.25 -27.15 -7.19
C GLN A 30 11.01 -26.37 -6.73
N ILE A 31 10.39 -25.62 -7.64
CA ILE A 31 9.30 -24.69 -7.30
C ILE A 31 7.98 -25.25 -7.85
N TYR A 32 7.10 -25.65 -6.92
CA TYR A 32 5.72 -26.02 -7.22
C TYR A 32 4.82 -24.80 -7.04
N ARG A 33 4.16 -24.39 -8.12
CA ARG A 33 3.20 -23.27 -8.07
C ARG A 33 1.79 -23.81 -8.04
N VAL A 34 1.02 -23.39 -7.05
CA VAL A 34 -0.41 -23.64 -7.00
C VAL A 34 -1.14 -22.35 -7.41
N PRO A 35 -1.59 -22.23 -8.65
CA PRO A 35 -2.31 -21.06 -9.09
C PRO A 35 -3.69 -21.01 -8.43
N ILE A 36 -3.97 -19.94 -7.70
CA ILE A 36 -5.31 -19.65 -7.19
C ILE A 36 -5.92 -18.58 -8.09
N THR A 37 -6.98 -18.95 -8.81
CA THR A 37 -7.74 -17.98 -9.61
C THR A 37 -8.82 -17.38 -8.72
N VAL A 38 -8.53 -16.23 -8.14
CA VAL A 38 -9.54 -15.43 -7.44
C VAL A 38 -10.10 -14.43 -8.45
N LYS A 39 -11.40 -14.54 -8.76
CA LYS A 39 -12.10 -13.51 -9.53
C LYS A 39 -12.41 -12.35 -8.58
N GLN A 40 -11.46 -11.45 -8.41
CA GLN A 40 -11.72 -10.17 -7.75
C GLN A 40 -12.03 -9.12 -8.81
N HIS A 41 -13.17 -8.44 -8.65
CA HIS A 41 -13.47 -7.25 -9.41
C HIS A 41 -12.76 -6.07 -8.73
N GLN A 42 -11.61 -5.69 -9.29
CA GLN A 42 -10.89 -4.49 -8.90
C GLN A 42 -10.90 -3.52 -10.08
N GLU A 43 -11.27 -2.30 -9.82
CA GLU A 43 -11.21 -1.20 -10.78
C GLU A 43 -10.15 -0.20 -10.30
N LEU A 44 -9.17 0.09 -11.15
CA LEU A 44 -8.14 1.09 -10.87
C LEU A 44 -8.53 2.41 -11.53
N LEU A 45 -8.76 3.43 -10.72
CA LEU A 45 -9.04 4.80 -11.17
C LEU A 45 -7.81 5.66 -10.91
N VAL A 46 -7.34 6.34 -11.93
CA VAL A 46 -6.25 7.32 -11.82
C VAL A 46 -6.83 8.69 -12.19
N PRO A 47 -6.97 9.64 -11.22
CA PRO A 47 -7.47 10.97 -11.51
C PRO A 47 -6.49 11.72 -12.45
N ILE A 48 -7.00 12.23 -13.58
CA ILE A 48 -6.17 12.90 -14.59
C ILE A 48 -5.87 14.34 -14.15
N ASP A 49 -6.84 14.99 -13.51
CA ASP A 49 -6.77 16.40 -13.12
C ASP A 49 -6.31 16.62 -11.67
N PHE A 50 -5.73 15.58 -11.03
CA PHE A 50 -5.21 15.72 -9.69
C PHE A 50 -3.89 16.51 -9.72
N PRO A 51 -3.69 17.47 -8.78
CA PRO A 51 -2.48 18.29 -8.76
C PRO A 51 -1.19 17.47 -8.63
N ASP A 52 -0.08 18.01 -9.11
CA ASP A 52 1.23 17.40 -8.89
C ASP A 52 1.60 17.41 -7.41
N VAL A 53 1.48 16.24 -6.78
CA VAL A 53 1.72 16.05 -5.34
C VAL A 53 3.18 16.28 -4.91
N VAL A 54 4.12 16.38 -5.86
CA VAL A 54 5.53 16.64 -5.56
C VAL A 54 5.74 18.13 -5.23
N SER A 55 4.92 19.01 -5.82
CA SER A 55 5.00 20.46 -5.62
C SER A 55 4.21 20.97 -4.42
N LEU A 56 3.33 20.14 -3.84
CA LEU A 56 2.47 20.53 -2.73
C LEU A 56 3.15 20.32 -1.37
N SER A 57 2.90 21.24 -0.44
CA SER A 57 3.15 21.01 0.98
C SER A 57 2.21 19.92 1.54
N SER A 58 2.55 19.33 2.69
CA SER A 58 1.69 18.32 3.34
C SER A 58 0.28 18.86 3.64
N VAL A 59 0.16 20.15 3.98
CA VAL A 59 -1.14 20.80 4.28
C VAL A 59 -1.97 20.97 3.01
N GLU A 60 -1.37 21.47 1.92
CA GLU A 60 -2.06 21.62 0.63
C GLU A 60 -2.50 20.26 0.11
N TYR A 61 -1.63 19.27 0.14
CA TYR A 61 -1.97 17.93 -0.31
C TYR A 61 -3.07 17.29 0.56
N ALA A 62 -3.07 17.50 1.88
CA ALA A 62 -4.17 17.07 2.75
C ALA A 62 -5.50 17.73 2.34
N GLY A 63 -5.48 18.98 1.92
CA GLY A 63 -6.63 19.69 1.39
C GLY A 63 -7.20 19.02 0.14
N GLU A 64 -6.35 18.70 -0.84
CA GLU A 64 -6.74 17.99 -2.07
C GLU A 64 -7.33 16.60 -1.79
N ILE A 65 -6.72 15.86 -0.84
CA ILE A 65 -7.27 14.57 -0.39
C ILE A 65 -8.66 14.73 0.22
N CYS A 66 -8.88 15.78 1.03
CA CYS A 66 -10.20 16.05 1.61
C CYS A 66 -11.24 16.39 0.54
N GLN A 67 -10.91 17.15 -0.50
CA GLN A 67 -11.80 17.42 -1.63
C GLN A 67 -12.17 16.13 -2.38
N LEU A 68 -11.18 15.27 -2.65
CA LEU A 68 -11.44 13.97 -3.27
C LEU A 68 -12.39 13.10 -2.41
N ILE A 69 -12.22 13.13 -1.09
CA ILE A 69 -13.14 12.41 -0.18
C ILE A 69 -14.55 12.99 -0.29
N ASP A 70 -14.70 14.31 -0.31
CA ASP A 70 -16.01 14.99 -0.45
C ASP A 70 -16.74 14.55 -1.73
N GLU A 71 -16.02 14.39 -2.85
CA GLU A 71 -16.56 13.91 -4.12
C GLU A 71 -16.97 12.41 -4.07
N LEU A 72 -16.30 11.62 -3.26
CA LEU A 72 -16.58 10.18 -3.14
C LEU A 72 -17.69 9.84 -2.13
N LEU A 73 -17.99 10.72 -1.17
CA LEU A 73 -19.01 10.49 -0.15
C LEU A 73 -20.42 10.16 -0.70
N PRO A 74 -20.88 10.77 -1.83
CA PRO A 74 -22.18 10.44 -2.41
C PRO A 74 -22.31 8.98 -2.84
N LEU A 75 -21.20 8.26 -3.07
CA LEU A 75 -21.19 6.84 -3.42
C LEU A 75 -21.61 5.94 -2.24
N ARG A 76 -21.61 6.47 -1.01
CA ARG A 76 -22.00 5.76 0.24
C ARG A 76 -21.24 4.45 0.46
N LYS A 77 -20.01 4.35 -0.05
CA LYS A 77 -19.11 3.23 0.17
C LYS A 77 -18.10 3.57 1.25
N PRO A 78 -17.64 2.60 2.04
CA PRO A 78 -16.51 2.81 2.94
C PRO A 78 -15.27 3.25 2.16
N ILE A 79 -14.53 4.22 2.72
CA ILE A 79 -13.31 4.78 2.12
C ILE A 79 -12.13 4.45 3.02
N PHE A 80 -11.12 3.82 2.46
CA PHE A 80 -9.89 3.48 3.13
C PHE A 80 -8.72 4.21 2.47
N LEU A 81 -8.01 5.04 3.24
CA LEU A 81 -6.86 5.79 2.76
C LEU A 81 -5.56 5.19 3.26
N LEU A 82 -4.65 4.91 2.33
CA LEU A 82 -3.30 4.44 2.60
C LEU A 82 -2.29 5.58 2.44
N PHE A 83 -1.57 5.85 3.52
CA PHE A 83 -0.53 6.87 3.57
C PHE A 83 0.86 6.22 3.70
N THR A 84 1.86 6.84 3.08
CA THR A 84 3.29 6.52 3.29
C THR A 84 3.92 7.38 4.37
N SER A 85 3.25 8.48 4.78
CA SER A 85 3.73 9.43 5.78
C SER A 85 2.72 9.60 6.91
N LYS A 86 3.22 9.49 8.15
CA LYS A 86 2.45 9.80 9.37
C LYS A 86 2.03 11.27 9.40
N GLU A 87 2.89 12.17 8.97
CA GLU A 87 2.63 13.61 8.91
C GLU A 87 1.42 13.90 8.02
N LEU A 88 1.42 13.44 6.77
CA LEU A 88 0.32 13.64 5.84
C LEU A 88 -0.99 13.02 6.36
N LEU A 89 -0.93 11.84 6.97
CA LEU A 89 -2.10 11.22 7.60
C LEU A 89 -2.70 12.13 8.68
N LEU A 90 -1.85 12.70 9.55
CA LEU A 90 -2.32 13.57 10.63
C LEU A 90 -2.85 14.91 10.09
N GLU A 91 -2.21 15.50 9.08
CA GLU A 91 -2.70 16.71 8.43
C GLU A 91 -4.05 16.47 7.74
N THR A 92 -4.20 15.36 7.01
CA THR A 92 -5.48 14.97 6.42
C THR A 92 -6.55 14.76 7.50
N SER A 93 -6.20 14.07 8.60
CA SER A 93 -7.12 13.86 9.72
C SER A 93 -7.50 15.16 10.43
N ASN A 94 -6.64 16.20 10.44
CA ASN A 94 -6.95 17.52 10.98
C ASN A 94 -7.90 18.30 10.07
N ALA A 95 -7.70 18.20 8.77
CA ALA A 95 -8.47 18.94 7.77
C ALA A 95 -9.85 18.32 7.48
N LEU A 96 -9.97 16.99 7.66
CA LEU A 96 -11.19 16.26 7.32
C LEU A 96 -12.35 16.59 8.27
N LYS A 97 -13.45 17.05 7.71
CA LYS A 97 -14.65 17.50 8.46
C LYS A 97 -15.61 16.39 8.83
N PHE A 98 -15.44 15.18 8.26
CA PHE A 98 -16.34 14.05 8.48
C PHE A 98 -15.82 13.14 9.60
N PRO A 99 -16.72 12.41 10.29
CA PRO A 99 -16.32 11.39 11.24
C PRO A 99 -15.44 10.34 10.56
N HIS A 100 -14.25 10.09 11.13
CA HIS A 100 -13.28 9.16 10.59
C HIS A 100 -12.48 8.47 11.69
N LEU A 101 -11.87 7.36 11.35
CA LEU A 101 -10.91 6.66 12.19
C LEU A 101 -9.51 6.88 11.60
N ALA A 102 -8.59 7.36 12.41
CA ALA A 102 -7.22 7.63 11.99
C ALA A 102 -6.22 6.95 12.94
N GLN A 103 -5.26 6.23 12.36
CA GLN A 103 -4.14 5.68 13.11
C GLN A 103 -3.39 6.81 13.84
N TYR A 104 -2.89 6.54 15.00
CA TYR A 104 -2.23 7.48 15.93
C TYR A 104 -3.17 8.49 16.64
N ARG A 105 -4.42 8.63 16.22
CA ARG A 105 -5.43 9.46 16.89
C ARG A 105 -6.46 8.64 17.65
N ASN A 106 -7.03 7.65 17.00
CA ASN A 106 -8.16 6.88 17.52
C ASN A 106 -7.76 5.50 18.04
N GLY A 107 -6.47 5.16 17.98
CA GLY A 107 -5.91 3.90 18.45
C GLY A 107 -4.83 3.34 17.52
N ASP A 108 -4.38 2.14 17.85
CA ASP A 108 -3.48 1.35 16.99
C ASP A 108 -4.22 0.77 15.77
N ALA A 109 -3.47 0.24 14.81
CA ALA A 109 -4.00 -0.27 13.56
C ALA A 109 -5.05 -1.37 13.77
N ALA A 110 -4.82 -2.30 14.69
CA ALA A 110 -5.73 -3.42 14.93
C ALA A 110 -7.05 -2.95 15.56
N ASN A 111 -6.98 -1.97 16.47
CA ASN A 111 -8.16 -1.42 17.11
C ASN A 111 -9.03 -0.66 16.11
N ILE A 112 -8.46 0.30 15.37
CA ILE A 112 -9.23 1.12 14.42
C ILE A 112 -9.77 0.31 13.26
N LYS A 113 -9.04 -0.75 12.81
CA LYS A 113 -9.53 -1.69 11.80
C LYS A 113 -10.81 -2.38 12.28
N ARG A 114 -10.82 -2.94 13.50
CA ARG A 114 -12.00 -3.60 14.07
C ARG A 114 -13.19 -2.65 14.19
N ARG A 115 -12.95 -1.40 14.55
CA ARG A 115 -13.99 -0.37 14.66
C ARG A 115 -14.56 0.00 13.31
N PHE A 116 -13.71 0.13 12.30
CA PHE A 116 -14.11 0.34 10.91
C PHE A 116 -14.93 -0.83 10.36
N ASP A 117 -14.49 -2.08 10.59
CA ASP A 117 -15.24 -3.28 10.18
C ASP A 117 -16.64 -3.35 10.83
N ARG A 118 -16.79 -2.82 12.04
CA ARG A 118 -18.10 -2.72 12.74
C ARG A 118 -18.96 -1.56 12.25
N GLY A 119 -18.48 -0.75 11.33
CA GLY A 119 -19.21 0.40 10.78
C GLY A 119 -19.27 1.61 11.71
N GLU A 120 -18.35 1.75 12.69
CA GLU A 120 -18.31 2.95 13.54
C GLU A 120 -17.96 4.23 12.76
N SER A 121 -17.28 4.07 11.62
CA SER A 121 -17.04 5.13 10.65
C SER A 121 -16.95 4.56 9.25
N SER A 122 -17.32 5.37 8.26
CA SER A 122 -17.15 5.03 6.84
C SER A 122 -15.79 5.45 6.28
N ILE A 123 -14.93 6.12 7.05
CA ILE A 123 -13.63 6.61 6.60
C ILE A 123 -12.55 6.11 7.56
N LEU A 124 -11.50 5.48 6.99
CA LEU A 124 -10.34 4.97 7.71
C LEU A 124 -9.04 5.50 7.09
N LEU A 125 -8.17 6.07 7.91
CA LEU A 125 -6.85 6.56 7.54
C LEU A 125 -5.78 5.68 8.18
N GLY A 126 -4.94 5.03 7.37
CA GLY A 126 -3.90 4.11 7.84
C GLY A 126 -2.58 4.26 7.12
N THR A 127 -1.49 3.84 7.78
CA THR A 127 -0.13 3.78 7.23
C THR A 127 0.63 2.57 7.79
N GLY A 128 1.83 2.30 7.32
CA GLY A 128 2.69 1.22 7.83
C GLY A 128 2.01 -0.14 7.76
N SER A 129 1.58 -0.69 8.91
CA SER A 129 0.94 -2.01 9.00
C SER A 129 -0.35 -2.17 8.20
N PHE A 130 -0.93 -1.11 7.68
CA PHE A 130 -2.08 -1.18 6.77
C PHE A 130 -1.71 -1.47 5.31
N TRP A 131 -0.41 -1.41 4.96
CA TRP A 131 0.05 -1.76 3.61
C TRP A 131 0.08 -3.26 3.37
N GLU A 132 0.12 -4.07 4.42
CA GLU A 132 0.25 -5.52 4.34
C GLU A 132 -0.87 -6.22 5.11
N GLY A 133 -1.49 -7.22 4.48
CA GLY A 133 -2.38 -8.15 5.16
C GLY A 133 -3.68 -7.57 5.73
N VAL A 134 -4.19 -6.46 5.21
CA VAL A 134 -5.47 -5.92 5.64
C VAL A 134 -6.60 -6.54 4.81
N ASP A 135 -7.47 -7.28 5.49
CA ASP A 135 -8.72 -7.80 4.95
C ASP A 135 -9.90 -7.13 5.68
N PHE A 136 -10.82 -6.57 4.92
CA PHE A 136 -12.06 -5.99 5.41
C PHE A 136 -13.21 -6.99 5.21
N SER A 137 -13.21 -8.05 5.98
CA SER A 137 -14.11 -9.20 5.84
C SER A 137 -15.62 -8.85 5.97
N GLN A 138 -15.92 -7.76 6.63
CA GLN A 138 -17.31 -7.27 6.80
C GLN A 138 -17.75 -6.30 5.71
N GLN A 139 -16.82 -5.77 4.92
CA GLN A 139 -17.10 -4.79 3.87
C GLN A 139 -17.03 -5.48 2.50
N LYS A 140 -18.16 -5.48 1.76
CA LYS A 140 -18.22 -6.10 0.42
C LYS A 140 -17.51 -5.25 -0.64
N GLU A 141 -17.54 -3.94 -0.50
CA GLU A 141 -16.95 -2.98 -1.42
C GLU A 141 -16.32 -1.85 -0.63
N VAL A 142 -15.06 -1.55 -0.88
CA VAL A 142 -14.31 -0.47 -0.25
C VAL A 142 -13.64 0.35 -1.34
N ILE A 143 -13.74 1.67 -1.26
CA ILE A 143 -12.92 2.57 -2.07
C ILE A 143 -11.57 2.71 -1.37
N GLN A 144 -10.51 2.25 -2.02
CA GLN A 144 -9.16 2.40 -1.51
C GLN A 144 -8.46 3.56 -2.22
N ILE A 145 -7.99 4.52 -1.45
CA ILE A 145 -7.19 5.64 -1.94
C ILE A 145 -5.74 5.41 -1.54
N ILE A 146 -4.84 5.34 -2.51
CA ILE A 146 -3.40 5.27 -2.32
C ILE A 146 -2.84 6.66 -2.56
N THR A 147 -2.40 7.34 -1.50
CA THR A 147 -1.93 8.73 -1.59
C THR A 147 -0.56 8.84 -2.26
N ARG A 148 0.31 7.87 -2.04
CA ARG A 148 1.63 7.72 -2.70
C ARG A 148 2.02 6.25 -2.71
N LEU A 149 2.79 5.83 -3.71
CA LEU A 149 3.36 4.49 -3.73
C LEU A 149 4.42 4.33 -2.63
N PRO A 150 4.47 3.17 -1.94
CA PRO A 150 5.36 2.90 -0.82
C PRO A 150 6.76 2.51 -1.30
N PHE A 151 7.49 3.45 -1.88
CA PHE A 151 8.89 3.22 -2.21
C PHE A 151 9.76 3.19 -0.95
N ASP A 152 10.81 2.39 -1.00
CA ASP A 152 11.81 2.31 0.05
C ASP A 152 12.46 3.67 0.31
N ASN A 153 12.81 3.92 1.58
CA ASN A 153 13.50 5.15 1.94
C ASN A 153 14.90 5.17 1.33
N PRO A 154 15.21 6.11 0.42
CA PRO A 154 16.53 6.18 -0.22
C PRO A 154 17.69 6.49 0.74
N LYS A 155 17.38 6.90 1.99
CA LYS A 155 18.37 7.13 3.05
C LYS A 155 18.64 5.90 3.91
N ASP A 156 17.86 4.82 3.72
CA ASP A 156 18.11 3.55 4.41
C ASP A 156 19.45 2.95 3.93
N TYR A 157 20.26 2.48 4.89
CA TYR A 157 21.59 1.93 4.61
C TYR A 157 21.53 0.73 3.66
N MET A 158 20.57 -0.18 3.86
CA MET A 158 20.45 -1.36 3.02
C MET A 158 20.02 -1.01 1.61
N VAL A 159 19.11 -0.04 1.47
CA VAL A 159 18.67 0.49 0.18
C VAL A 159 19.84 1.18 -0.55
N GLN A 160 20.65 1.97 0.15
CA GLN A 160 21.84 2.61 -0.43
C GLN A 160 22.86 1.57 -0.92
N LYS A 161 23.12 0.54 -0.12
CA LYS A 161 24.04 -0.54 -0.47
C LYS A 161 23.55 -1.30 -1.70
N LEU A 162 22.28 -1.65 -1.74
CA LEU A 162 21.66 -2.33 -2.88
C LEU A 162 21.71 -1.45 -4.14
N ASN A 163 21.37 -0.17 -4.02
CA ASN A 163 21.46 0.78 -5.13
C ASN A 163 22.87 0.90 -5.70
N THR A 164 23.88 0.85 -4.85
CA THR A 164 25.29 0.86 -5.27
C THR A 164 25.62 -0.41 -6.07
N GLN A 165 25.26 -1.58 -5.55
CA GLN A 165 25.50 -2.85 -6.24
C GLN A 165 24.79 -2.92 -7.60
N LEU A 166 23.55 -2.43 -7.70
CA LEU A 166 22.81 -2.39 -8.95
C LEU A 166 23.49 -1.47 -9.98
N ARG A 167 23.97 -0.31 -9.56
CA ARG A 167 24.72 0.62 -10.44
C ARG A 167 26.02 0.01 -10.93
N GLU A 168 26.77 -0.69 -10.08
CA GLU A 168 27.99 -1.42 -10.45
C GLU A 168 27.72 -2.51 -11.50
N GLN A 169 26.51 -3.08 -11.49
CA GLN A 169 26.03 -4.04 -12.51
C GLN A 169 25.46 -3.35 -13.77
N GLY A 170 25.56 -2.02 -13.88
CA GLY A 170 25.00 -1.26 -15.01
C GLY A 170 23.47 -1.15 -15.01
N LYS A 171 22.81 -1.45 -13.88
CA LYS A 171 21.36 -1.37 -13.72
C LYS A 171 20.95 -0.02 -13.14
N ASN A 172 19.72 0.40 -13.45
CA ASN A 172 19.09 1.55 -12.81
C ASN A 172 18.31 1.09 -11.58
N PRO A 173 18.69 1.48 -10.35
CA PRO A 173 18.01 1.02 -9.13
C PRO A 173 16.50 1.28 -9.11
N PHE A 174 16.06 2.40 -9.66
CA PHE A 174 14.64 2.74 -9.68
C PHE A 174 13.85 1.89 -10.69
N TYR A 175 14.30 1.86 -11.95
CA TYR A 175 13.56 1.18 -13.03
C TYR A 175 13.71 -0.34 -13.00
N ASP A 176 14.85 -0.85 -12.54
CA ASP A 176 15.14 -2.29 -12.57
C ASP A 176 14.80 -2.99 -11.26
N TYR A 177 14.59 -2.24 -10.16
CA TYR A 177 14.30 -2.79 -8.84
C TYR A 177 13.07 -2.16 -8.18
N SER A 178 13.09 -0.85 -7.87
CA SER A 178 12.05 -0.23 -7.03
C SER A 178 10.69 -0.16 -7.73
N LEU A 179 10.64 0.07 -9.04
CA LEU A 179 9.39 0.19 -9.79
C LEU A 179 8.72 -1.17 -10.10
N PRO A 180 9.45 -2.28 -10.38
CA PRO A 180 8.84 -3.58 -10.66
C PRO A 180 8.33 -4.35 -9.44
N VAL A 181 8.65 -3.92 -8.23
CA VAL A 181 8.31 -4.63 -6.96
C VAL A 181 6.85 -4.43 -6.54
#